data_a4f9f54fdd9df348444018dca4d20d2f
#
_entry.id   a4f9f54fdd9df348444018dca4d20d2f
#
_cell.length_a   1.000
_cell.length_b   1.000
_cell.length_c   1.000
_cell.angle_alpha   90.00
_cell.angle_beta   90.00
_cell.angle_gamma   90.00
#
_symmetry.space_group_name_H-M   'P 1'
#
loop_
_entity.id
_entity.type
_entity.pdbx_description
1 polymer ?
#
loop_
_entity_poly.entity_id
_entity_poly.type
_entity_poly.pdbx_seq_one_letter_code
_entity_poly.pdbx_strand_id
1 'polypeptide(L)'
;SIVTLDIVQRALPHNAFKVLFGDTGMEFPDTYKTVALTEELCKNLGIEFIRAKSELSPEYTWRQFGPPATVTRWCCSVHKTAPQVIALREYTGKHNFTGMAFIGVRRSESLARSEYDYVSLGEKHKGQYSCNPILEWNSAELFCYIYANDLILNEAYKKGNRRAGCLVCPRAAERNEYMSRECYPDSFDTYANIIRELYKQHLPDKDVLEDFIANGGWKARKNGRDLSISMGYEEKTTKTENVIEVHNPKVDWKTW
;
A
#
# COMPACT_ATOMS: atom_id res chain seq x y z
N SER A 1 -6.18 11.55 -0.04
CA SER A 1 -5.56 12.28 -1.18
C SER A 1 -6.53 13.19 -1.91
N ILE A 2 -7.76 12.77 -2.24
CA ILE A 2 -8.72 13.67 -2.92
C ILE A 2 -9.11 14.87 -2.04
N VAL A 3 -9.34 14.67 -0.76
CA VAL A 3 -9.59 15.77 0.20
C VAL A 3 -8.40 16.73 0.29
N THR A 4 -7.18 16.17 0.32
CA THR A 4 -5.97 17.01 0.31
C THR A 4 -5.87 17.85 -0.98
N LEU A 5 -6.19 17.27 -2.14
CA LEU A 5 -6.24 17.98 -3.39
C LEU A 5 -7.28 19.13 -3.33
N ASP A 6 -8.47 18.85 -2.83
CA ASP A 6 -9.53 19.86 -2.73
C ASP A 6 -9.15 21.00 -1.79
N ILE A 7 -8.56 20.71 -0.64
CA ILE A 7 -8.07 21.75 0.30
C ILE A 7 -6.97 22.59 -0.34
N VAL A 8 -6.00 21.95 -1.00
CA VAL A 8 -4.85 22.66 -1.61
C VAL A 8 -5.31 23.52 -2.79
N GLN A 9 -6.19 23.01 -3.66
CA GLN A 9 -6.68 23.76 -4.82
C GLN A 9 -7.56 24.97 -4.44
N ARG A 10 -8.17 24.94 -3.26
CA ARG A 10 -8.90 26.10 -2.71
C ARG A 10 -7.98 27.12 -2.04
N ALA A 11 -6.82 26.67 -1.54
CA ALA A 11 -5.90 27.50 -0.79
C ALA A 11 -4.80 28.14 -1.65
N LEU A 12 -4.42 27.51 -2.75
CA LEU A 12 -3.29 27.92 -3.59
C LEU A 12 -3.71 28.16 -5.04
N PRO A 13 -3.04 29.08 -5.75
CA PRO A 13 -3.21 29.21 -7.20
C PRO A 13 -2.90 27.89 -7.91
N HIS A 14 -3.71 27.49 -8.90
CA HIS A 14 -3.62 26.19 -9.56
C HIS A 14 -2.28 25.97 -10.29
N ASN A 15 -1.59 27.01 -10.69
CA ASN A 15 -0.26 26.95 -11.28
C ASN A 15 0.88 26.85 -10.25
N ALA A 16 0.59 27.02 -8.94
CA ALA A 16 1.59 27.00 -7.87
C ALA A 16 1.92 25.57 -7.37
N PHE A 17 1.14 24.56 -7.76
CA PHE A 17 1.36 23.19 -7.37
C PHE A 17 1.03 22.20 -8.50
N LYS A 18 1.41 20.96 -8.31
CA LYS A 18 1.16 19.84 -9.22
C LYS A 18 0.60 18.66 -8.45
N VAL A 19 -0.16 17.82 -9.13
CA VAL A 19 -0.59 16.54 -8.57
C VAL A 19 0.38 15.46 -9.05
N LEU A 20 0.96 14.72 -8.13
CA LEU A 20 1.86 13.61 -8.43
C LEU A 20 1.21 12.29 -7.99
N PHE A 21 0.90 11.43 -8.95
CA PHE A 21 0.43 10.07 -8.70
C PHE A 21 1.56 9.05 -8.92
N GLY A 22 1.91 8.31 -7.87
CA GLY A 22 2.83 7.19 -7.98
C GLY A 22 2.08 5.92 -8.37
N ASP A 23 2.11 5.60 -9.66
CA ASP A 23 1.48 4.42 -10.24
C ASP A 23 2.37 3.19 -9.99
N THR A 24 2.00 2.35 -9.06
CA THR A 24 2.76 1.14 -8.74
C THR A 24 2.51 -0.01 -9.72
N GLY A 25 1.51 0.10 -10.59
CA GLY A 25 1.04 -1.01 -11.43
C GLY A 25 0.24 -2.07 -10.67
N MET A 26 0.07 -1.90 -9.35
CA MET A 26 -0.58 -2.86 -8.43
C MET A 26 -1.77 -2.25 -7.69
N GLU A 27 -2.30 -1.13 -8.12
CA GLU A 27 -3.45 -0.49 -7.48
C GLU A 27 -4.73 -1.27 -7.74
N PHE A 28 -5.77 -1.03 -6.93
CA PHE A 28 -7.10 -1.55 -7.21
C PHE A 28 -7.61 -1.04 -8.58
N PRO A 29 -8.36 -1.85 -9.35
CA PRO A 29 -9.01 -1.37 -10.58
C PRO A 29 -9.82 -0.10 -10.38
N ASP A 30 -10.55 0.02 -9.25
CA ASP A 30 -11.32 1.21 -8.92
C ASP A 30 -10.42 2.42 -8.57
N THR A 31 -9.20 2.19 -8.12
CA THR A 31 -8.22 3.27 -7.95
C THR A 31 -7.82 3.86 -9.28
N TYR A 32 -7.60 3.05 -10.32
CA TYR A 32 -7.29 3.55 -11.65
C TYR A 32 -8.43 4.37 -12.25
N LYS A 33 -9.69 3.97 -12.02
CA LYS A 33 -10.86 4.77 -12.41
C LYS A 33 -10.88 6.12 -11.66
N THR A 34 -10.63 6.10 -10.37
CA THR A 34 -10.56 7.30 -9.53
C THR A 34 -9.43 8.24 -10.01
N VAL A 35 -8.28 7.68 -10.38
CA VAL A 35 -7.14 8.45 -10.91
C VAL A 35 -7.51 9.11 -12.23
N ALA A 36 -8.18 8.39 -13.14
CA ALA A 36 -8.61 8.95 -14.42
C ALA A 36 -9.58 10.14 -14.22
N LEU A 37 -10.56 10.00 -13.33
CA LEU A 37 -11.47 11.10 -12.97
C LEU A 37 -10.73 12.28 -12.32
N THR A 38 -9.73 12.00 -11.50
CA THR A 38 -8.92 13.04 -10.84
C THR A 38 -8.02 13.77 -11.86
N GLU A 39 -7.48 13.07 -12.83
CA GLU A 39 -6.68 13.61 -13.92
C GLU A 39 -7.54 14.55 -14.79
N GLU A 40 -8.76 14.15 -15.12
CA GLU A 40 -9.72 14.99 -15.82
C GLU A 40 -10.10 16.25 -15.01
N LEU A 41 -10.36 16.09 -13.70
CA LEU A 41 -10.61 17.21 -12.80
C LEU A 41 -9.43 18.18 -12.79
N CYS A 42 -8.20 17.69 -12.67
CA CYS A 42 -7.00 18.52 -12.70
C CYS A 42 -6.88 19.29 -14.04
N LYS A 43 -7.13 18.62 -15.16
CA LYS A 43 -7.15 19.26 -16.49
C LYS A 43 -8.15 20.40 -16.57
N ASN A 44 -9.37 20.19 -16.07
CA ASN A 44 -10.43 21.20 -16.06
C ASN A 44 -10.10 22.41 -15.16
N LEU A 45 -9.35 22.18 -14.09
CA LEU A 45 -8.87 23.22 -13.18
C LEU A 45 -7.57 23.89 -13.63
N GLY A 46 -6.94 23.42 -14.70
CA GLY A 46 -5.62 23.90 -15.13
C GLY A 46 -4.47 23.49 -14.20
N ILE A 47 -4.64 22.40 -13.45
CA ILE A 47 -3.63 21.83 -12.56
C ILE A 47 -2.87 20.74 -13.33
N GLU A 48 -1.55 20.82 -13.34
CA GLU A 48 -0.74 19.80 -13.98
C GLU A 48 -0.74 18.50 -13.18
N PHE A 49 -0.99 17.37 -13.88
CA PHE A 49 -1.00 16.04 -13.30
C PHE A 49 0.18 15.22 -13.83
N ILE A 50 1.01 14.73 -12.91
CA ILE A 50 2.20 13.92 -13.21
C ILE A 50 1.95 12.49 -12.77
N ARG A 51 2.05 11.54 -13.71
CA ARG A 51 2.00 10.11 -13.41
C ARG A 51 3.41 9.54 -13.39
N ALA A 52 3.85 9.13 -12.21
CA ALA A 52 5.16 8.51 -12.01
C ALA A 52 5.01 6.99 -11.93
N LYS A 53 5.58 6.28 -12.91
CA LYS A 53 5.51 4.81 -13.05
C LYS A 53 6.90 4.23 -13.30
N SER A 54 7.16 3.05 -12.75
CA SER A 54 8.36 2.28 -13.06
C SER A 54 8.31 1.75 -14.49
N GLU A 55 9.44 1.72 -15.17
CA GLU A 55 9.59 1.06 -16.48
C GLU A 55 9.46 -0.47 -16.36
N LEU A 56 9.77 -1.01 -15.17
CA LEU A 56 9.65 -2.45 -14.91
C LEU A 56 8.21 -2.77 -14.50
N SER A 57 7.66 -3.86 -15.06
CA SER A 57 6.35 -4.32 -14.62
C SER A 57 6.42 -4.97 -13.23
N PRO A 58 5.35 -4.86 -12.42
CA PRO A 58 5.29 -5.53 -11.13
C PRO A 58 5.46 -7.04 -11.24
N GLU A 59 4.85 -7.67 -12.23
CA GLU A 59 4.91 -9.12 -12.46
C GLU A 59 6.35 -9.57 -12.73
N TYR A 60 7.09 -8.80 -13.52
CA TYR A 60 8.51 -9.07 -13.77
C TYR A 60 9.31 -9.00 -12.47
N THR A 61 9.16 -7.91 -11.73
CA THR A 61 9.93 -7.70 -10.49
C THR A 61 9.55 -8.69 -9.39
N TRP A 62 8.28 -9.14 -9.31
CA TRP A 62 7.87 -10.20 -8.40
C TRP A 62 8.56 -11.53 -8.72
N ARG A 63 8.74 -11.86 -10.02
CA ARG A 63 9.48 -13.06 -10.42
C ARG A 63 10.97 -12.96 -10.13
N GLN A 64 11.55 -11.76 -10.27
CA GLN A 64 12.98 -11.54 -10.03
C GLN A 64 13.35 -11.48 -8.54
N PHE A 65 12.56 -10.78 -7.73
CA PHE A 65 12.87 -10.54 -6.32
C PHE A 65 12.05 -11.40 -5.36
N GLY A 66 11.07 -12.14 -5.87
CA GLY A 66 10.05 -12.81 -5.09
C GLY A 66 8.99 -11.84 -4.56
N PRO A 67 7.86 -12.37 -4.01
CA PRO A 67 6.82 -11.54 -3.42
C PRO A 67 7.37 -10.58 -2.37
N PRO A 68 6.90 -9.34 -2.32
CA PRO A 68 7.33 -8.40 -1.28
C PRO A 68 6.83 -8.87 0.09
N ALA A 69 7.67 -8.72 1.11
CA ALA A 69 7.34 -9.11 2.47
C ALA A 69 7.08 -7.89 3.37
N THR A 70 6.45 -8.13 4.51
CA THR A 70 6.14 -7.09 5.51
C THR A 70 7.40 -6.34 5.95
N VAL A 71 8.51 -7.03 6.10
CA VAL A 71 9.81 -6.45 6.50
C VAL A 71 10.64 -5.97 5.31
N THR A 72 10.46 -6.56 4.11
CA THR A 72 11.25 -6.23 2.91
C THR A 72 10.32 -5.75 1.81
N ARG A 73 9.91 -4.49 1.89
CA ARG A 73 8.99 -3.86 0.94
C ARG A 73 9.74 -3.23 -0.23
N TRP A 74 10.53 -4.02 -0.93
CA TRP A 74 11.25 -3.57 -2.12
C TRP A 74 10.32 -2.93 -3.16
N CYS A 75 9.06 -3.40 -3.24
CA CYS A 75 8.05 -2.86 -4.17
C CYS A 75 7.78 -1.36 -3.96
N CYS A 76 7.80 -0.87 -2.72
CA CYS A 76 7.64 0.56 -2.45
C CYS A 76 8.80 1.39 -3.00
N SER A 77 10.02 0.86 -2.96
CA SER A 77 11.18 1.56 -3.51
C SER A 77 11.17 1.56 -5.03
N VAL A 78 10.95 0.39 -5.64
CA VAL A 78 11.02 0.18 -7.10
C VAL A 78 9.85 0.79 -7.85
N HIS A 79 8.61 0.64 -7.32
CA HIS A 79 7.40 1.03 -8.04
C HIS A 79 6.75 2.31 -7.53
N LYS A 80 7.23 2.90 -6.44
CA LYS A 80 6.64 4.12 -5.90
C LYS A 80 7.66 5.23 -5.70
N THR A 81 8.64 5.02 -4.80
CA THR A 81 9.53 6.11 -4.38
C THR A 81 10.49 6.51 -5.49
N ALA A 82 11.19 5.56 -6.11
CA ALA A 82 12.14 5.86 -7.18
C ALA A 82 11.47 6.52 -8.39
N PRO A 83 10.35 5.99 -8.94
CA PRO A 83 9.66 6.65 -10.05
C PRO A 83 9.21 8.08 -9.73
N GLN A 84 8.70 8.32 -8.52
CA GLN A 84 8.31 9.68 -8.11
C GLN A 84 9.50 10.65 -8.08
N VAL A 85 10.65 10.21 -7.57
CA VAL A 85 11.87 11.03 -7.54
C VAL A 85 12.39 11.29 -8.95
N ILE A 86 12.38 10.28 -9.82
CA ILE A 86 12.80 10.43 -11.23
C ILE A 86 11.89 11.45 -11.93
N ALA A 87 10.57 11.27 -11.88
CA ALA A 87 9.61 12.16 -12.49
C ALA A 87 9.76 13.61 -11.98
N LEU A 88 10.02 13.83 -10.68
CA LEU A 88 10.24 15.16 -10.14
C LEU A 88 11.58 15.77 -10.58
N ARG A 89 12.63 14.95 -10.76
CA ARG A 89 13.92 15.39 -11.32
C ARG A 89 13.77 15.82 -12.78
N GLU A 90 13.10 15.04 -13.57
CA GLU A 90 12.78 15.33 -14.96
C GLU A 90 11.97 16.61 -15.07
N TYR A 91 10.91 16.71 -14.27
CA TYR A 91 10.04 17.87 -14.22
C TYR A 91 10.80 19.17 -13.84
N THR A 92 11.63 19.10 -12.79
CA THR A 92 12.36 20.29 -12.30
C THR A 92 13.64 20.58 -13.07
N GLY A 93 14.15 19.66 -13.87
CA GLY A 93 15.46 19.72 -14.49
C GLY A 93 16.62 19.70 -13.49
N LYS A 94 16.37 19.32 -12.22
CA LYS A 94 17.35 19.34 -11.14
C LYS A 94 17.52 17.99 -10.49
N HIS A 95 18.76 17.52 -10.35
CA HIS A 95 19.06 16.29 -9.61
C HIS A 95 18.69 16.43 -8.13
N ASN A 96 18.99 17.57 -7.52
CA ASN A 96 18.59 17.92 -6.16
C ASN A 96 17.54 19.02 -6.24
N PHE A 97 16.31 18.69 -5.97
CA PHE A 97 15.20 19.64 -5.90
C PHE A 97 14.74 19.82 -4.45
N THR A 98 14.16 20.97 -4.14
CA THR A 98 13.49 21.25 -2.87
C THR A 98 12.04 21.54 -3.17
N GLY A 99 11.14 20.94 -2.39
CA GLY A 99 9.71 21.15 -2.59
C GLY A 99 8.90 20.69 -1.39
N MET A 100 7.66 21.17 -1.32
CA MET A 100 6.69 20.77 -0.31
C MET A 100 5.70 19.78 -0.91
N ALA A 101 5.56 18.62 -0.26
CA ALA A 101 4.57 17.61 -0.59
C ALA A 101 3.37 17.72 0.36
N PHE A 102 2.20 18.02 -0.15
CA PHE A 102 0.94 17.93 0.61
C PHE A 102 0.47 16.48 0.64
N ILE A 103 0.38 15.88 1.81
CA ILE A 103 0.11 14.45 1.98
C ILE A 103 -1.13 14.26 2.86
N GLY A 104 -2.06 13.43 2.39
CA GLY A 104 -3.29 13.10 3.14
C GLY A 104 -3.06 12.04 4.22
N VAL A 105 -2.12 12.26 5.11
CA VAL A 105 -1.83 11.42 6.28
C VAL A 105 -2.67 11.88 7.46
N ARG A 106 -3.13 10.92 8.27
CA ARG A 106 -3.90 11.18 9.49
C ARG A 106 -3.30 10.41 10.67
N ARG A 107 -3.29 11.01 11.86
CA ARG A 107 -2.79 10.37 13.09
C ARG A 107 -3.54 9.09 13.41
N SER A 108 -4.86 9.07 13.18
CA SER A 108 -5.73 7.91 13.43
C SER A 108 -5.43 6.66 12.60
N GLU A 109 -4.53 6.74 11.61
CA GLU A 109 -4.27 5.62 10.71
C GLU A 109 -3.28 4.58 11.24
N SER A 110 -2.36 4.95 12.12
CA SER A 110 -1.41 4.03 12.79
C SER A 110 -0.61 4.74 13.88
N LEU A 111 -0.05 3.97 14.83
CA LEU A 111 0.85 4.49 15.87
C LEU A 111 2.02 5.29 15.29
N ALA A 112 2.67 4.78 14.24
CA ALA A 112 3.77 5.51 13.61
C ALA A 112 3.34 6.87 13.03
N ARG A 113 2.07 7.03 12.62
CA ARG A 113 1.53 8.28 12.09
C ARG A 113 0.99 9.21 13.18
N SER A 114 0.70 8.68 14.37
CA SER A 114 0.27 9.52 15.49
C SER A 114 1.35 10.49 15.96
N GLU A 115 2.60 10.18 15.67
CA GLU A 115 3.77 11.01 16.02
C GLU A 115 4.16 12.03 14.94
N TYR A 116 3.45 12.05 13.80
CA TYR A 116 3.76 12.99 12.72
C TYR A 116 3.37 14.42 13.10
N ASP A 117 4.15 15.37 12.59
CA ASP A 117 3.86 16.80 12.66
C ASP A 117 3.10 17.28 11.42
N TYR A 118 2.47 18.46 11.53
CA TYR A 118 1.83 19.12 10.37
C TYR A 118 2.81 19.41 9.25
N VAL A 119 4.04 19.75 9.60
CA VAL A 119 5.14 19.97 8.66
C VAL A 119 6.36 19.24 9.17
N SER A 120 6.95 18.39 8.33
CA SER A 120 8.17 17.67 8.64
C SER A 120 9.18 17.76 7.50
N LEU A 121 10.48 17.60 7.83
CA LEU A 121 11.56 17.62 6.86
C LEU A 121 11.88 16.21 6.38
N GLY A 122 11.80 16.00 5.06
CA GLY A 122 12.56 15.03 4.30
C GLY A 122 12.62 13.58 4.66
N GLU A 123 11.51 12.93 5.05
CA GLU A 123 11.55 11.49 5.33
C GLU A 123 11.86 10.61 4.09
N LYS A 124 11.50 11.06 2.89
CA LYS A 124 11.63 10.26 1.65
C LYS A 124 12.68 10.78 0.69
N HIS A 125 12.94 12.05 0.71
CA HIS A 125 13.93 12.72 -0.14
C HIS A 125 14.53 13.91 0.60
N LYS A 126 15.85 14.08 0.54
CA LYS A 126 16.63 15.12 1.24
C LYS A 126 16.29 16.53 0.83
N GLY A 127 15.33 16.93 0.26
CA GLY A 127 14.87 18.27 -0.08
C GLY A 127 13.36 18.38 -0.01
N GLN A 128 12.70 17.32 0.43
CA GLN A 128 11.27 17.31 0.53
C GLN A 128 10.81 17.74 1.91
N TYR A 129 9.96 18.75 1.96
CA TYR A 129 9.12 19.04 3.12
C TYR A 129 7.78 18.33 2.94
N SER A 130 7.27 17.74 4.01
CA SER A 130 5.94 17.12 4.02
C SER A 130 4.99 18.00 4.81
N CYS A 131 3.84 18.33 4.22
CA CYS A 131 2.75 19.06 4.87
C CYS A 131 1.52 18.14 4.93
N ASN A 132 0.95 17.96 6.11
CA ASN A 132 -0.15 17.04 6.39
C ASN A 132 -1.42 17.82 6.78
N PRO A 133 -2.17 18.42 5.85
CA PRO A 133 -3.25 19.36 6.17
C PRO A 133 -4.43 18.74 6.91
N ILE A 134 -4.61 17.43 6.81
CA ILE A 134 -5.71 16.69 7.45
C ILE A 134 -5.22 15.76 8.58
N LEU A 135 -4.08 16.10 9.20
CA LEU A 135 -3.39 15.25 10.15
C LEU A 135 -4.28 14.82 11.34
N GLU A 136 -5.06 15.75 11.89
CA GLU A 136 -5.93 15.50 13.04
C GLU A 136 -7.31 14.92 12.67
N TRP A 137 -7.62 14.83 11.39
CA TRP A 137 -8.94 14.36 10.96
C TRP A 137 -9.10 12.86 11.21
N ASN A 138 -10.26 12.50 11.71
CA ASN A 138 -10.68 11.10 11.77
C ASN A 138 -11.39 10.64 10.49
N SER A 139 -11.75 9.36 10.42
CA SER A 139 -12.40 8.81 9.22
C SER A 139 -13.80 9.39 8.98
N ALA A 140 -14.56 9.68 10.03
CA ALA A 140 -15.91 10.25 9.89
C ALA A 140 -15.84 11.66 9.31
N GLU A 141 -14.98 12.52 9.82
CA GLU A 141 -14.75 13.87 9.30
C GLU A 141 -14.32 13.84 7.82
N LEU A 142 -13.42 12.90 7.47
CA LEU A 142 -12.98 12.75 6.09
C LEU A 142 -14.14 12.41 5.15
N PHE A 143 -14.98 11.43 5.51
CA PHE A 143 -16.10 11.04 4.65
C PHE A 143 -17.23 12.08 4.65
N CYS A 144 -17.51 12.73 5.78
CA CYS A 144 -18.43 13.87 5.83
C CYS A 144 -17.99 14.98 4.87
N TYR A 145 -16.70 15.32 4.86
CA TYR A 145 -16.15 16.32 3.95
C TYR A 145 -16.30 15.90 2.48
N ILE A 146 -15.99 14.63 2.15
CA ILE A 146 -16.13 14.10 0.79
C ILE A 146 -17.58 14.24 0.31
N TYR A 147 -18.55 13.82 1.11
CA TYR A 147 -19.96 13.90 0.74
C TYR A 147 -20.51 15.33 0.72
N ALA A 148 -20.11 16.16 1.68
CA ALA A 148 -20.55 17.57 1.73
C ALA A 148 -20.05 18.41 0.55
N ASN A 149 -18.92 18.03 -0.05
CA ASN A 149 -18.31 18.73 -1.18
C ASN A 149 -18.41 17.96 -2.50
N ASP A 150 -19.20 16.89 -2.55
CA ASP A 150 -19.40 16.03 -3.73
C ASP A 150 -18.08 15.61 -4.42
N LEU A 151 -17.10 15.22 -3.59
CA LEU A 151 -15.78 14.85 -4.08
C LEU A 151 -15.75 13.43 -4.64
N ILE A 152 -14.85 13.18 -5.56
CA ILE A 152 -14.59 11.87 -6.14
C ILE A 152 -14.27 10.87 -5.02
N LEU A 153 -15.08 9.83 -4.87
CA LEU A 153 -14.86 8.74 -3.92
C LEU A 153 -14.43 7.47 -4.66
N ASN A 154 -13.33 6.89 -4.21
CA ASN A 154 -12.88 5.60 -4.73
C ASN A 154 -13.86 4.49 -4.33
N GLU A 155 -14.39 3.77 -5.32
CA GLU A 155 -15.39 2.70 -5.13
C GLU A 155 -14.86 1.54 -4.24
N ALA A 156 -13.55 1.37 -4.12
CA ALA A 156 -12.96 0.39 -3.21
C ALA A 156 -13.40 0.60 -1.75
N TYR A 157 -13.69 1.83 -1.33
CA TYR A 157 -14.23 2.10 0.00
C TYR A 157 -15.67 1.60 0.16
N LYS A 158 -16.51 1.74 -0.86
CA LYS A 158 -17.88 1.22 -0.86
C LYS A 158 -17.91 -0.31 -0.84
N LYS A 159 -16.88 -0.95 -1.39
CA LYS A 159 -16.67 -2.41 -1.32
C LYS A 159 -16.12 -2.89 0.02
N GLY A 160 -15.97 -2.00 1.02
CA GLY A 160 -15.58 -2.36 2.38
C GLY A 160 -14.09 -2.27 2.68
N ASN A 161 -13.26 -1.81 1.74
CA ASN A 161 -11.86 -1.55 2.02
C ASN A 161 -11.70 -0.35 2.96
N ARG A 162 -10.86 -0.47 3.98
CA ARG A 162 -10.53 0.64 4.88
C ARG A 162 -9.53 1.61 4.26
N ARG A 163 -8.77 1.15 3.27
CA ARG A 163 -7.73 1.91 2.57
C ARG A 163 -7.69 1.49 1.11
N ALA A 164 -7.68 2.45 0.21
CA ALA A 164 -7.34 2.23 -1.18
C ALA A 164 -5.81 2.37 -1.33
N GLY A 165 -5.13 1.26 -1.46
CA GLY A 165 -3.68 1.15 -1.67
C GLY A 165 -3.39 0.11 -2.73
N CYS A 166 -2.20 -0.51 -2.70
CA CYS A 166 -1.91 -1.62 -3.61
C CYS A 166 -2.78 -2.83 -3.27
N LEU A 167 -3.31 -3.49 -4.28
CA LEU A 167 -4.16 -4.69 -4.19
C LEU A 167 -3.50 -5.82 -3.39
N VAL A 168 -2.22 -6.05 -3.64
CA VAL A 168 -1.41 -7.13 -3.04
C VAL A 168 -0.34 -6.58 -2.08
N CYS A 169 -0.73 -5.63 -1.23
CA CYS A 169 0.19 -5.03 -0.28
C CYS A 169 0.52 -6.00 0.86
N PRO A 170 1.80 -6.31 1.14
CA PRO A 170 2.16 -7.21 2.24
C PRO A 170 1.80 -6.66 3.63
N ARG A 171 1.50 -5.36 3.74
CA ARG A 171 1.01 -4.70 4.96
C ARG A 171 -0.50 -4.41 4.93
N ALA A 172 -1.23 -5.02 4.02
CA ALA A 172 -2.68 -4.95 4.06
C ALA A 172 -3.18 -5.63 5.34
N ALA A 173 -4.17 -5.01 5.99
CA ALA A 173 -4.90 -5.70 7.04
C ALA A 173 -5.70 -6.86 6.44
N GLU A 174 -5.92 -7.92 7.21
CA GLU A 174 -6.65 -9.13 6.79
C GLU A 174 -7.97 -8.80 6.06
N ARG A 175 -8.74 -7.85 6.61
CA ARG A 175 -9.96 -7.39 5.95
C ARG A 175 -9.72 -6.86 4.54
N ASN A 176 -8.69 -6.05 4.33
CA ASN A 176 -8.38 -5.50 3.01
C ASN A 176 -7.93 -6.58 2.04
N GLU A 177 -7.20 -7.57 2.54
CA GLU A 177 -6.78 -8.71 1.74
C GLU A 177 -7.96 -9.58 1.34
N TYR A 178 -8.85 -9.88 2.29
CA TYR A 178 -10.11 -10.56 2.00
C TYR A 178 -10.91 -9.81 0.92
N MET A 179 -11.11 -8.49 1.09
CA MET A 179 -11.82 -7.68 0.10
C MET A 179 -11.10 -7.65 -1.27
N SER A 180 -9.77 -7.73 -1.28
CA SER A 180 -8.99 -7.79 -2.53
C SER A 180 -9.28 -9.08 -3.32
N ARG A 181 -9.42 -10.20 -2.63
CA ARG A 181 -9.76 -11.50 -3.24
C ARG A 181 -11.20 -11.52 -3.73
N GLU A 182 -12.13 -11.13 -2.88
CA GLU A 182 -13.57 -11.20 -3.17
C GLU A 182 -14.01 -10.21 -4.25
N CYS A 183 -13.49 -8.98 -4.20
CA CYS A 183 -13.95 -7.91 -5.09
C CYS A 183 -13.13 -7.77 -6.37
N TYR A 184 -11.93 -8.35 -6.41
CA TYR A 184 -11.00 -8.22 -7.55
C TYR A 184 -10.24 -9.53 -7.82
N PRO A 185 -10.96 -10.66 -7.98
CA PRO A 185 -10.34 -11.99 -8.08
C PRO A 185 -9.33 -12.08 -9.22
N ASP A 186 -9.65 -11.63 -10.43
CA ASP A 186 -8.76 -11.71 -11.59
C ASP A 186 -7.44 -10.96 -11.37
N SER A 187 -7.53 -9.77 -10.75
CA SER A 187 -6.35 -8.96 -10.45
C SER A 187 -5.51 -9.58 -9.32
N PHE A 188 -6.15 -10.18 -8.33
CA PHE A 188 -5.48 -10.91 -7.26
C PHE A 188 -4.81 -12.18 -7.78
N ASP A 189 -5.49 -12.95 -8.63
CA ASP A 189 -5.01 -14.20 -9.19
C ASP A 189 -3.76 -14.02 -10.06
N THR A 190 -3.60 -12.87 -10.69
CA THR A 190 -2.35 -12.54 -11.40
C THR A 190 -1.14 -12.72 -10.48
N TYR A 191 -1.19 -12.20 -9.26
CA TYR A 191 -0.09 -12.29 -8.28
C TYR A 191 -0.08 -13.63 -7.54
N ALA A 192 -1.24 -14.21 -7.26
CA ALA A 192 -1.35 -15.55 -6.69
C ALA A 192 -0.69 -16.59 -7.60
N ASN A 193 -0.86 -16.47 -8.92
CA ASN A 193 -0.20 -17.35 -9.88
C ASN A 193 1.33 -17.22 -9.87
N ILE A 194 1.86 -16.00 -9.69
CA ILE A 194 3.30 -15.80 -9.53
C ILE A 194 3.79 -16.47 -8.24
N ILE A 195 3.03 -16.38 -7.14
CA ILE A 195 3.38 -17.05 -5.90
C ILE A 195 3.37 -18.56 -6.10
N ARG A 196 2.36 -19.13 -6.74
CA ARG A 196 2.28 -20.56 -7.08
C ARG A 196 3.51 -21.00 -7.91
N GLU A 197 3.84 -20.24 -8.92
CA GLU A 197 4.99 -20.49 -9.79
C GLU A 197 6.31 -20.55 -9.00
N LEU A 198 6.53 -19.59 -8.09
CA LEU A 198 7.76 -19.47 -7.33
C LEU A 198 7.88 -20.48 -6.19
N TYR A 199 6.76 -20.86 -5.56
CA TYR A 199 6.78 -21.69 -4.36
C TYR A 199 6.46 -23.17 -4.60
N LYS A 200 5.98 -23.58 -5.78
CA LYS A 200 5.64 -24.98 -6.08
C LYS A 200 6.77 -25.99 -5.84
N GLN A 201 8.03 -25.57 -5.94
CA GLN A 201 9.18 -26.45 -5.67
C GLN A 201 9.43 -26.61 -4.17
N HIS A 202 9.08 -25.61 -3.37
CA HIS A 202 9.26 -25.59 -1.92
C HIS A 202 8.05 -26.16 -1.20
N LEU A 203 6.87 -26.02 -1.78
CA LEU A 203 5.58 -26.50 -1.31
C LEU A 203 4.93 -27.35 -2.42
N PRO A 204 5.37 -28.60 -2.60
CA PRO A 204 4.90 -29.45 -3.70
C PRO A 204 3.44 -29.92 -3.54
N ASP A 205 2.94 -29.95 -2.30
CA ASP A 205 1.53 -30.25 -2.03
C ASP A 205 0.68 -29.04 -2.41
N LYS A 206 -0.30 -29.28 -3.28
CA LYS A 206 -1.16 -28.24 -3.82
C LYS A 206 -2.04 -27.60 -2.73
N ASP A 207 -2.60 -28.39 -1.84
CA ASP A 207 -3.51 -27.89 -0.82
C ASP A 207 -2.74 -27.06 0.21
N VAL A 208 -1.53 -27.48 0.57
CA VAL A 208 -0.62 -26.71 1.44
C VAL A 208 -0.20 -25.40 0.77
N LEU A 209 0.07 -25.39 -0.54
CA LEU A 209 0.42 -24.18 -1.26
C LEU A 209 -0.74 -23.20 -1.34
N GLU A 210 -1.96 -23.67 -1.63
CA GLU A 210 -3.15 -22.82 -1.64
C GLU A 210 -3.47 -22.26 -0.24
N ASP A 211 -3.32 -23.06 0.79
CA ASP A 211 -3.48 -22.61 2.18
C ASP A 211 -2.42 -21.56 2.56
N PHE A 212 -1.17 -21.77 2.15
CA PHE A 212 -0.09 -20.78 2.31
C PHE A 212 -0.41 -19.45 1.63
N ILE A 213 -0.96 -19.48 0.42
CA ILE A 213 -1.38 -18.27 -0.31
C ILE A 213 -2.58 -17.64 0.39
N ALA A 214 -3.57 -18.45 0.77
CA ALA A 214 -4.80 -18.01 1.40
C ALA A 214 -4.53 -17.31 2.74
N ASN A 215 -3.62 -17.84 3.54
CA ASN A 215 -3.24 -17.30 4.84
C ASN A 215 -2.16 -16.20 4.75
N GLY A 216 -1.75 -15.81 3.54
CA GLY A 216 -0.76 -14.76 3.34
C GLY A 216 0.64 -15.10 3.83
N GLY A 217 1.01 -16.39 3.86
CA GLY A 217 2.33 -16.87 4.28
C GLY A 217 3.47 -16.24 3.47
N TRP A 218 3.22 -15.89 2.22
CA TRP A 218 4.17 -15.19 1.35
C TRP A 218 4.57 -13.80 1.86
N LYS A 219 3.76 -13.17 2.71
CA LYS A 219 4.03 -11.83 3.29
C LYS A 219 5.02 -11.86 4.45
N ALA A 220 5.10 -12.99 5.12
CA ALA A 220 5.90 -13.15 6.35
C ALA A 220 7.38 -13.48 6.08
N ARG A 221 7.83 -13.45 4.84
CA ARG A 221 9.16 -13.85 4.38
C ARG A 221 10.29 -13.27 5.23
N LYS A 222 10.81 -14.10 6.13
CA LYS A 222 11.98 -13.86 6.97
C LYS A 222 12.99 -14.99 6.75
N ASN A 223 13.91 -14.85 5.81
CA ASN A 223 15.08 -15.74 5.69
C ASN A 223 14.78 -17.25 5.71
N GLY A 224 13.72 -17.69 5.06
CA GLY A 224 13.35 -19.10 4.93
C GLY A 224 12.65 -19.74 6.16
N ARG A 225 12.52 -19.03 7.28
CA ARG A 225 11.79 -19.56 8.46
C ARG A 225 10.30 -19.77 8.19
N ASP A 226 9.73 -18.95 7.34
CA ASP A 226 8.29 -18.95 7.05
C ASP A 226 7.86 -20.15 6.19
N LEU A 227 8.80 -20.74 5.45
CA LEU A 227 8.57 -21.97 4.71
C LEU A 227 8.52 -23.18 5.65
N SER A 228 9.25 -23.15 6.77
CA SER A 228 9.23 -24.25 7.77
C SER A 228 7.95 -24.26 8.61
N ILE A 229 7.25 -23.13 8.74
CA ILE A 229 5.99 -23.03 9.48
C ILE A 229 4.85 -23.75 8.72
N SER A 230 4.87 -23.73 7.39
CA SER A 230 3.87 -24.37 6.53
C SER A 230 4.15 -25.85 6.24
N MET A 231 5.34 -26.35 6.57
CA MET A 231 5.77 -27.73 6.28
C MET A 231 5.48 -28.71 7.43
N GLY A 232 4.23 -28.78 7.91
CA GLY A 232 3.79 -29.90 8.74
C GLY A 232 4.14 -29.81 10.23
N TYR A 233 4.16 -28.64 10.79
CA TYR A 233 4.21 -28.49 12.25
C TYR A 233 2.86 -28.90 12.85
N GLU A 234 2.81 -30.04 13.50
CA GLU A 234 1.73 -30.38 14.43
C GLU A 234 1.90 -29.56 15.70
N GLU A 235 1.06 -28.55 15.86
CA GLU A 235 0.93 -27.84 17.13
C GLU A 235 0.28 -28.78 18.14
N LYS A 236 0.99 -29.11 19.23
CA LYS A 236 0.46 -29.88 20.35
C LYS A 236 0.18 -28.94 21.51
N THR A 237 -1.07 -28.94 21.95
CA THR A 237 -1.49 -28.16 23.11
C THR A 237 -1.73 -29.10 24.29
N THR A 238 -1.03 -28.87 25.38
CA THR A 238 -1.27 -29.55 26.66
C THR A 238 -1.95 -28.58 27.62
N LYS A 239 -3.11 -28.93 28.12
CA LYS A 239 -3.85 -28.16 29.14
C LYS A 239 -3.70 -28.81 30.51
N THR A 240 -3.19 -28.02 31.46
CA THR A 240 -3.32 -28.29 32.91
C THR A 240 -4.25 -27.24 33.53
N GLU A 241 -4.66 -27.41 34.82
CA GLU A 241 -5.65 -26.54 35.45
C GLU A 241 -5.35 -25.05 35.37
N ASN A 242 -4.06 -24.67 35.30
CA ASN A 242 -3.63 -23.25 35.30
C ASN A 242 -2.66 -22.88 34.18
N VAL A 243 -2.29 -23.81 33.30
CA VAL A 243 -1.27 -23.59 32.27
C VAL A 243 -1.70 -24.22 30.96
N ILE A 244 -1.53 -23.49 29.89
CA ILE A 244 -1.66 -23.99 28.51
C ILE A 244 -0.26 -23.99 27.92
N GLU A 245 0.32 -25.15 27.71
CA GLU A 245 1.59 -25.31 26.98
C GLU A 245 1.30 -25.58 25.51
N VAL A 246 1.90 -24.78 24.66
CA VAL A 246 1.83 -24.96 23.22
C VAL A 246 3.20 -25.43 22.74
N HIS A 247 3.29 -26.67 22.30
CA HIS A 247 4.50 -27.26 21.72
C HIS A 247 4.50 -27.03 20.21
N ASN A 248 5.62 -26.61 19.68
CA ASN A 248 5.76 -26.26 18.26
C ASN A 248 4.67 -25.27 17.79
N PRO A 249 4.58 -24.07 18.41
CA PRO A 249 3.57 -23.12 18.02
C PRO A 249 3.76 -22.72 16.56
N LYS A 250 2.66 -22.63 15.80
CA LYS A 250 2.64 -22.13 14.43
C LYS A 250 3.11 -20.68 14.33
N VAL A 251 3.11 -19.96 15.46
CA VAL A 251 3.52 -18.56 15.57
C VAL A 251 4.59 -18.45 16.64
N ASP A 252 5.71 -17.81 16.35
CA ASP A 252 6.71 -17.46 17.35
C ASP A 252 6.21 -16.27 18.17
N TRP A 253 5.63 -16.58 19.33
CA TRP A 253 5.08 -15.61 20.28
C TRP A 253 6.12 -14.63 20.85
N LYS A 254 7.41 -14.91 20.68
CA LYS A 254 8.50 -14.02 21.14
C LYS A 254 8.81 -12.89 20.18
N THR A 255 8.18 -12.87 19.01
CA THR A 255 8.40 -11.85 17.96
C THR A 255 7.21 -10.90 17.76
N TRP A 256 6.27 -10.88 18.73
CA TRP A 256 5.14 -9.97 18.76
C TRP A 256 5.45 -8.72 19.58
#